data_e2e2a6acfd03348476018cf089a23ce5
#
_entry.id   e2e2a6acfd03348476018cf089a23ce5
#
_cell.length_a   1.000
_cell.length_b   1.000
_cell.length_c   1.000
_cell.angle_alpha   90.00
_cell.angle_beta   90.00
_cell.angle_gamma   90.00
#
_symmetry.space_group_name_H-M   'P 1'
#
loop_
_entity.id
_entity.type
_entity.pdbx_description
1 polymer ?
#
loop_
_entity_poly.entity_id
_entity_poly.type
_entity_poly.pdbx_seq_one_letter_code
_entity_poly.pdbx_strand_id
1 'polypeptide(L)'
;RMAIDAGADVVLGSGPHVTRAVDLYKNRFIAYSLGNFCTYGMFNLDGPKGVAPLLALNINEKGEFISAKVTSIFQQDNEHLVIDPSGKAFQLLKQLTQSDIPEAALQFSEDGIITKKPLKN
;
A
#
# COMPACT_ATOMS: atom_id res chain seq x y z
N ARG A 1 -6.77 12.44 3.25
CA ARG A 1 -7.75 12.42 4.36
C ARG A 1 -9.05 13.15 4.01
N MET A 2 -8.98 14.22 3.23
CA MET A 2 -10.18 14.99 2.81
C MET A 2 -11.24 14.11 2.13
N ALA A 3 -10.84 13.17 1.27
CA ALA A 3 -11.78 12.27 0.62
C ALA A 3 -12.53 11.40 1.63
N ILE A 4 -11.87 10.95 2.69
CA ILE A 4 -12.51 10.20 3.78
C ILE A 4 -13.53 11.09 4.51
N ASP A 5 -13.14 12.32 4.81
CA ASP A 5 -14.06 13.27 5.46
C ASP A 5 -15.30 13.55 4.61
N ALA A 6 -15.16 13.47 3.29
CA ALA A 6 -16.26 13.67 2.34
C ALA A 6 -17.09 12.41 2.10
N GLY A 7 -16.75 11.27 2.75
CA GLY A 7 -17.54 10.05 2.70
C GLY A 7 -16.92 8.87 1.98
N ALA A 8 -15.67 8.96 1.53
CA ALA A 8 -15.01 7.81 0.92
C ALA A 8 -14.70 6.73 1.96
N ASP A 9 -14.88 5.48 1.62
CA ASP A 9 -14.57 4.34 2.48
C ASP A 9 -13.11 3.90 2.36
N VAL A 10 -12.56 3.96 1.15
CA VAL A 10 -11.17 3.60 0.83
C VAL A 10 -10.62 4.61 -0.16
N VAL A 11 -9.36 4.97 0.00
CA VAL A 11 -8.67 5.83 -0.97
C VAL A 11 -7.45 5.08 -1.48
N LEU A 12 -7.38 4.92 -2.80
CA LEU A 12 -6.25 4.29 -3.47
C LEU A 12 -5.64 5.31 -4.42
N GLY A 13 -4.46 5.77 -4.06
CA GLY A 13 -3.78 6.80 -4.83
C GLY A 13 -2.79 6.24 -5.84
N SER A 14 -2.49 7.04 -6.83
CA SER A 14 -1.43 6.82 -7.81
C SER A 14 -0.92 8.18 -8.26
N GLY A 15 0.15 8.21 -9.03
CA GLY A 15 0.67 9.46 -9.58
C GLY A 15 2.18 9.60 -9.48
N PRO A 16 2.81 9.46 -8.31
CA PRO A 16 4.27 9.60 -8.22
C PRO A 16 5.07 8.46 -8.86
N HIS A 17 4.42 7.43 -9.39
CA HIS A 17 5.04 6.27 -10.05
C HIS A 17 5.98 5.47 -9.13
N VAL A 18 5.79 5.57 -7.83
CA VAL A 18 6.53 4.82 -6.81
C VAL A 18 5.60 4.52 -5.64
N THR A 19 5.81 3.38 -4.99
CA THR A 19 5.05 3.00 -3.79
C THR A 19 5.29 4.01 -2.68
N ARG A 20 4.23 4.44 -2.02
CA ARG A 20 4.28 5.34 -0.88
C ARG A 20 3.66 4.71 0.37
N ALA A 21 3.57 5.48 1.43
CA ALA A 21 2.99 5.08 2.70
C ALA A 21 1.50 4.73 2.58
N VAL A 22 1.03 4.00 3.58
CA VAL A 22 -0.41 3.78 3.80
C VAL A 22 -0.81 4.41 5.13
N ASP A 23 -2.10 4.66 5.31
CA ASP A 23 -2.61 5.34 6.49
C ASP A 23 -3.93 4.70 6.90
N LEU A 24 -4.28 4.87 8.17
CA LEU A 24 -5.60 4.55 8.69
C LEU A 24 -6.16 5.81 9.32
N TYR A 25 -7.23 6.33 8.73
CA TYR A 25 -7.85 7.58 9.15
C TYR A 25 -9.34 7.36 9.34
N LYS A 26 -9.85 7.57 10.55
CA LYS A 26 -11.24 7.31 10.92
C LYS A 26 -11.67 5.88 10.57
N ASN A 27 -10.81 4.90 10.82
CA ASN A 27 -11.00 3.49 10.48
C ASN A 27 -11.11 3.22 8.96
N ARG A 28 -10.71 4.17 8.12
CA ARG A 28 -10.71 4.03 6.67
C ARG A 28 -9.28 3.93 6.16
N PHE A 29 -9.07 3.02 5.22
CA PHE A 29 -7.73 2.76 4.69
C PHE A 29 -7.39 3.72 3.56
N ILE A 30 -6.17 4.23 3.56
CA ILE A 30 -5.63 5.10 2.51
C ILE A 30 -4.30 4.53 2.04
N ALA A 31 -4.16 4.29 0.73
CA ALA A 31 -2.87 4.06 0.09
C ALA A 31 -2.54 5.30 -0.72
N TYR A 32 -1.46 6.00 -0.34
CA TYR A 32 -1.10 7.26 -1.00
C TYR A 32 -0.56 7.05 -2.41
N SER A 33 0.12 5.94 -2.67
CA SER A 33 0.47 5.52 -4.03
C SER A 33 0.81 4.04 -4.06
N LEU A 34 0.24 3.34 -5.03
CA LEU A 34 0.53 1.93 -5.28
C LEU A 34 1.62 1.72 -6.33
N GLY A 35 2.26 2.79 -6.79
CA GLY A 35 3.38 2.71 -7.73
C GLY A 35 2.98 2.26 -9.12
N ASN A 36 3.97 1.78 -9.88
CA ASN A 36 3.78 1.26 -11.24
C ASN A 36 3.45 -0.24 -11.15
N PHE A 37 2.17 -0.57 -11.25
CA PHE A 37 1.75 -1.97 -11.17
C PHE A 37 1.89 -2.68 -12.52
N CYS A 38 1.31 -2.14 -13.56
CA CYS A 38 1.34 -2.74 -14.89
C CYS A 38 1.45 -1.61 -15.92
N THR A 39 2.65 -1.34 -16.36
CA THR A 39 2.95 -0.22 -17.24
C THR A 39 3.67 -0.69 -18.49
N TYR A 40 3.49 0.06 -19.58
CA TYR A 40 4.12 -0.23 -20.86
C TYR A 40 4.62 1.08 -21.49
N GLY A 41 5.75 1.01 -22.16
CA GLY A 41 6.29 2.14 -22.89
C GLY A 41 7.22 3.02 -22.05
N MET A 42 6.91 4.32 -21.95
CA MET A 42 7.83 5.35 -21.48
C MET A 42 7.97 5.45 -19.93
N PHE A 43 7.53 4.45 -19.19
CA PHE A 43 7.65 4.47 -17.73
C PHE A 43 9.06 4.06 -17.30
N ASN A 44 9.58 4.77 -16.29
CA ASN A 44 10.82 4.39 -15.64
C ASN A 44 10.53 3.31 -14.59
N LEU A 45 11.16 2.15 -14.74
CA LEU A 45 10.98 0.99 -13.84
C LEU A 45 12.25 0.69 -13.03
N ASP A 46 13.20 1.62 -12.96
CA ASP A 46 14.43 1.43 -12.21
C ASP A 46 14.19 1.49 -10.70
N GLY A 47 14.81 0.58 -9.95
CA GLY A 47 14.75 0.54 -8.50
C GLY A 47 13.31 0.51 -7.95
N PRO A 48 12.95 1.44 -7.04
CA PRO A 48 11.62 1.46 -6.42
C PRO A 48 10.47 1.63 -7.40
N LYS A 49 10.72 2.19 -8.57
CA LYS A 49 9.69 2.38 -9.60
C LYS A 49 9.32 1.10 -10.33
N GLY A 50 10.13 0.05 -10.19
CA GLY A 50 9.87 -1.26 -10.77
C GLY A 50 9.10 -2.20 -9.86
N VAL A 51 8.84 -1.81 -8.61
CA VAL A 51 8.11 -2.63 -7.63
C VAL A 51 6.79 -2.00 -7.27
N ALA A 52 5.78 -2.83 -7.03
CA ALA A 52 4.46 -2.37 -6.64
C ALA A 52 3.77 -3.39 -5.73
N PRO A 53 2.92 -2.92 -4.79
CA PRO A 53 2.12 -3.82 -3.98
C PRO A 53 0.81 -4.17 -4.69
N LEU A 54 0.45 -5.43 -4.64
CA LEU A 54 -0.91 -5.88 -4.91
C LEU A 54 -1.61 -5.99 -3.56
N LEU A 55 -2.67 -5.23 -3.36
CA LEU A 55 -3.41 -5.21 -2.10
C LEU A 55 -4.67 -6.05 -2.18
N ALA A 56 -4.81 -6.98 -1.24
CA ALA A 56 -6.08 -7.65 -0.97
C ALA A 56 -6.64 -7.04 0.32
N LEU A 57 -7.64 -6.18 0.18
CA LEU A 57 -8.17 -5.37 1.26
C LEU A 57 -9.48 -5.97 1.79
N ASN A 58 -9.57 -6.16 3.11
CA ASN A 58 -10.79 -6.59 3.78
C ASN A 58 -11.41 -5.41 4.53
N ILE A 59 -12.66 -5.11 4.21
CA ILE A 59 -13.45 -4.08 4.89
C ILE A 59 -14.78 -4.68 5.35
N ASN A 60 -15.39 -4.07 6.37
CA ASN A 60 -16.72 -4.51 6.82
C ASN A 60 -17.84 -3.82 6.05
N GLU A 61 -19.09 -4.14 6.39
CA GLU A 61 -20.29 -3.57 5.74
C GLU A 61 -20.34 -2.04 5.83
N LYS A 62 -19.71 -1.47 6.84
CA LYS A 62 -19.66 -0.02 7.06
C LYS A 62 -18.50 0.65 6.33
N GLY A 63 -17.69 -0.12 5.58
CA GLY A 63 -16.51 0.38 4.89
C GLY A 63 -15.29 0.56 5.78
N GLU A 64 -15.32 0.06 7.00
CA GLU A 64 -14.20 0.16 7.93
C GLU A 64 -13.15 -0.90 7.65
N PHE A 65 -11.89 -0.51 7.78
CA PHE A 65 -10.74 -1.38 7.53
C PHE A 65 -10.68 -2.52 8.55
N ILE A 66 -10.46 -3.74 8.07
CA ILE A 66 -10.23 -4.92 8.90
C ILE A 66 -8.78 -5.37 8.77
N SER A 67 -8.35 -5.67 7.56
CA SER A 67 -6.99 -6.13 7.28
C SER A 67 -6.65 -5.95 5.81
N ALA A 68 -5.38 -6.05 5.48
CA ALA A 68 -4.92 -6.09 4.11
C ALA A 68 -3.78 -7.10 3.98
N LYS A 69 -3.70 -7.76 2.85
CA LYS A 69 -2.54 -8.58 2.48
C LYS A 69 -1.84 -7.93 1.31
N VAL A 70 -0.53 -7.79 1.43
CA VAL A 70 0.32 -7.21 0.39
C VAL A 70 1.11 -8.32 -0.28
N THR A 71 0.95 -8.45 -1.59
CA THR A 71 1.82 -9.27 -2.43
C THR A 71 2.74 -8.33 -3.19
N SER A 72 4.04 -8.50 -3.02
CA SER A 72 5.02 -7.68 -3.73
C SER A 72 5.17 -8.18 -5.16
N ILE A 73 5.11 -7.27 -6.10
CA ILE A 73 5.19 -7.52 -7.54
C ILE A 73 6.34 -6.69 -8.08
N PHE A 74 7.06 -7.20 -9.06
CA PHE A 74 7.95 -6.34 -9.83
C PHE A 74 7.73 -6.52 -11.33
N GLN A 75 8.02 -5.46 -12.07
CA GLN A 75 7.97 -5.42 -13.51
C GLN A 75 9.36 -5.06 -14.02
N GLN A 76 9.89 -5.86 -14.93
CA GLN A 76 11.20 -5.65 -15.51
C GLN A 76 11.06 -5.33 -17.00
N ASP A 77 11.68 -4.24 -17.44
CA ASP A 77 11.81 -3.84 -18.85
C ASP A 77 10.50 -3.90 -19.65
N ASN A 78 9.40 -3.44 -19.05
CA ASN A 78 8.06 -3.46 -19.65
C ASN A 78 7.56 -4.87 -20.02
N GLU A 79 8.13 -5.88 -19.39
CA GLU A 79 7.69 -7.26 -19.55
C GLU A 79 6.56 -7.61 -18.58
N HIS A 80 6.29 -8.89 -18.40
CA HIS A 80 5.22 -9.32 -17.53
C HIS A 80 5.54 -9.09 -16.05
N LEU A 81 4.48 -9.06 -15.25
CA LEU A 81 4.58 -8.94 -13.80
C LEU A 81 5.02 -10.26 -13.20
N VAL A 82 5.88 -10.17 -12.19
CA VAL A 82 6.40 -11.33 -11.46
C VAL A 82 6.22 -11.09 -9.96
N ILE A 83 5.82 -12.13 -9.23
CA ILE A 83 5.79 -12.06 -7.78
C ILE A 83 7.22 -11.96 -7.26
N ASP A 84 7.46 -11.00 -6.38
CA ASP A 84 8.74 -10.80 -5.74
C ASP A 84 8.76 -11.51 -4.38
N PRO A 85 9.41 -12.68 -4.25
CA PRO A 85 9.44 -13.40 -2.99
C PRO A 85 10.22 -12.68 -1.89
N SER A 86 11.09 -11.71 -2.26
CA SER A 86 11.82 -10.91 -1.28
C SER A 86 10.97 -9.82 -0.63
N GLY A 87 9.77 -9.55 -1.16
CA GLY A 87 8.82 -8.61 -0.55
C GLY A 87 9.24 -7.15 -0.57
N LYS A 88 9.93 -6.70 -1.61
CA LYS A 88 10.48 -5.34 -1.67
C LYS A 88 9.40 -4.27 -1.59
N ALA A 89 8.27 -4.46 -2.28
CA ALA A 89 7.18 -3.48 -2.26
C ALA A 89 6.58 -3.38 -0.86
N PHE A 90 6.40 -4.50 -0.17
CA PHE A 90 5.90 -4.52 1.20
C PHE A 90 6.88 -3.84 2.17
N GLN A 91 8.17 -4.13 2.06
CA GLN A 91 9.19 -3.52 2.92
C GLN A 91 9.25 -2.01 2.70
N LEU A 92 9.18 -1.57 1.45
CA LEU A 92 9.17 -0.15 1.11
C LEU A 92 7.93 0.56 1.69
N LEU A 93 6.75 -0.03 1.52
CA LEU A 93 5.49 0.49 2.04
C LEU A 93 5.53 0.60 3.56
N LYS A 94 6.00 -0.44 4.24
CA LYS A 94 6.16 -0.48 5.70
C LYS A 94 7.12 0.62 6.18
N GLN A 95 8.28 0.70 5.55
CA GLN A 95 9.33 1.65 5.92
C GLN A 95 8.87 3.09 5.74
N LEU A 96 8.23 3.39 4.61
CA LEU A 96 7.69 4.72 4.33
C LEU A 96 6.56 5.09 5.27
N THR A 97 5.69 4.15 5.63
CA THR A 97 4.62 4.41 6.59
C THR A 97 5.19 4.75 7.96
N GLN A 98 6.20 4.01 8.42
CA GLN A 98 6.85 4.27 9.70
C GLN A 98 7.60 5.60 9.73
N SER A 99 8.15 6.01 8.59
CA SER A 99 8.89 7.26 8.45
C SER A 99 7.98 8.48 8.28
N ASP A 100 7.01 8.37 7.37
CA ASP A 100 6.20 9.52 6.97
C ASP A 100 4.93 9.69 7.82
N ILE A 101 4.38 8.59 8.33
CA ILE A 101 3.14 8.60 9.12
C ILE A 101 3.32 7.70 10.35
N PRO A 102 4.26 8.04 11.25
CA PRO A 102 4.53 7.19 12.42
C PRO A 102 3.33 7.04 13.35
N GLU A 103 2.37 7.98 13.29
CA GLU A 103 1.14 7.95 14.07
C GLU A 103 0.07 7.02 13.48
N ALA A 104 0.27 6.47 12.29
CA ALA A 104 -0.68 5.55 11.68
C ALA A 104 -0.91 4.34 12.60
N ALA A 105 -2.17 4.04 12.92
CA ALA A 105 -2.54 2.95 13.82
C ALA A 105 -2.55 1.61 13.09
N LEU A 106 -1.49 1.33 12.34
CA LEU A 106 -1.31 0.13 11.52
C LEU A 106 -0.14 -0.71 12.02
N GLN A 107 -0.31 -2.00 11.96
CA GLN A 107 0.69 -3.00 12.32
C GLN A 107 1.00 -3.86 11.09
N PHE A 108 2.29 -4.13 10.87
CA PHE A 108 2.77 -4.88 9.72
C PHE A 108 3.41 -6.19 10.18
N SER A 109 2.91 -7.32 9.67
CA SER A 109 3.48 -8.62 9.98
C SER A 109 4.55 -9.01 8.96
N GLU A 110 5.34 -10.04 9.28
CA GLU A 110 6.36 -10.57 8.37
C GLU A 110 5.75 -11.21 7.11
N ASP A 111 4.49 -11.67 7.20
CA ASP A 111 3.79 -12.34 6.11
C ASP A 111 3.14 -11.38 5.11
N GLY A 112 3.40 -10.09 5.23
CA GLY A 112 2.79 -9.09 4.36
C GLY A 112 1.37 -8.71 4.76
N ILE A 113 0.97 -8.97 5.99
CA ILE A 113 -0.37 -8.64 6.50
C ILE A 113 -0.32 -7.30 7.23
N ILE A 114 -1.30 -6.45 6.93
CA ILE A 114 -1.49 -5.17 7.62
C ILE A 114 -2.78 -5.26 8.44
N THR A 115 -2.69 -4.94 9.71
CA THR A 115 -3.84 -4.92 10.62
C THR A 115 -3.81 -3.63 11.43
N LYS A 116 -4.88 -3.38 12.18
CA LYS A 116 -4.90 -2.25 13.12
C LYS A 116 -4.01 -2.57 14.31
N LYS A 117 -3.31 -1.56 14.80
CA LYS A 117 -2.61 -1.70 16.09
C LYS A 117 -3.63 -1.93 17.19
N PRO A 118 -3.31 -2.81 18.18
CA PRO A 118 -4.15 -2.94 19.35
C PRO A 118 -4.28 -1.61 20.08
N LEU A 119 -5.47 -1.35 20.62
CA LEU A 119 -5.68 -0.19 21.48
C LEU A 119 -4.83 -0.36 22.74
N LYS A 120 -4.10 0.69 23.11
CA LYS A 120 -3.38 0.72 24.38
C LYS A 120 -4.39 1.01 25.50
N ASN A 121 -4.42 0.13 26.45
CA ASN A 121 -5.19 0.36 27.66
C ASN A 121 -4.44 1.28 28.62
#